data_d50570039eabcd2b47060a52061ae4c1
#
_entry.id   d50570039eabcd2b47060a52061ae4c1
#
_cell.length_a   1.000
_cell.length_b   1.000
_cell.length_c   1.000
_cell.angle_alpha   90.00
_cell.angle_beta   90.00
_cell.angle_gamma   90.00
#
_symmetry.space_group_name_H-M   'P 1'
#
loop_
_entity.id
_entity.type
_entity.pdbx_description
1 polymer ?
#
loop_
_entity_poly.entity_id
_entity_poly.type
_entity_poly.pdbx_seq_one_letter_code
_entity_poly.pdbx_strand_id
1 'polypeptide(L)'
;GLLLFRQIQDLGIPILLVVNQIDQAERRGININLEELSKELKVTVLKSNAKQNQGIEELREEIFKNKFTKSETVSFEIPLEQKGLVFKILSETKEENQYKIWTLLSSETYIGKLETVKEQMNDDQVKCLVPKRLQTQETIRRYQNIDKIISKVLSKKIQFKELLTEKLDKVLVHQFWGYIIFGAILLFIFQSVFFLAEYPMNWISDFFLLLSTAANTYLPEGPINSLVANGIIPGLGGIMVFAPQIGILLYFLYLLEDSGYMSRVIFLMDRFLKPFGLNGKSIVPLVSGTACAIPAIMSTRNIENVKERLITILVTPFMTCSARLPVYSIIIGLVIPNKFFVGISYKALALMAMYFVGFFTALIASLILKKIIKSKGASFLVMDLPSYKMPLFGYDFKIVLGKVWEFVTGAGKIIFLFSIVIWFFSYIGPKQNDQEFVATNVKLDHSYLAKMGKSIEPAITPLGYDWKMGVGILTSFVAREVFVGTMSTLYSLDDQAPEGKIIDKMRNDVKPNGEKVFSFATGISILFFFAFAMQCVSTLAVVYKETKSWKWTIAQLFGMSGLAYITSLIIYQILK
;
A
#
# COMPACT_ATOMS: atom_id res chain seq x y z
N GLY A 1 -22.51 -16.30 0.97
CA GLY A 1 -22.12 -17.53 1.69
C GLY A 1 -22.89 -18.77 1.25
N LEU A 2 -24.22 -18.79 1.27
CA LEU A 2 -25.01 -19.99 0.97
C LEU A 2 -24.84 -20.52 -0.47
N LEU A 3 -24.55 -19.66 -1.46
CA LEU A 3 -24.26 -20.10 -2.82
C LEU A 3 -23.00 -21.00 -2.84
N LEU A 4 -21.89 -20.51 -2.30
CA LEU A 4 -20.65 -21.27 -2.22
C LEU A 4 -20.82 -22.53 -1.38
N PHE A 5 -21.55 -22.44 -0.26
CA PHE A 5 -21.86 -23.58 0.58
C PHE A 5 -22.55 -24.70 -0.22
N ARG A 6 -23.60 -24.36 -1.01
CA ARG A 6 -24.31 -25.33 -1.86
C ARG A 6 -23.41 -25.93 -2.94
N GLN A 7 -22.51 -25.15 -3.53
CA GLN A 7 -21.56 -25.63 -4.52
C GLN A 7 -20.58 -26.66 -3.91
N ILE A 8 -20.06 -26.39 -2.71
CA ILE A 8 -19.17 -27.32 -2.01
C ILE A 8 -19.94 -28.58 -1.55
N GLN A 9 -21.19 -28.41 -1.10
CA GLN A 9 -22.05 -29.52 -0.70
C GLN A 9 -22.28 -30.52 -1.86
N ASP A 10 -22.56 -29.97 -3.06
CA ASP A 10 -22.80 -30.80 -4.25
C ASP A 10 -21.55 -31.52 -4.77
N LEU A 11 -20.35 -31.06 -4.38
CA LEU A 11 -19.09 -31.81 -4.61
C LEU A 11 -18.96 -33.06 -3.72
N GLY A 12 -19.87 -33.28 -2.78
CA GLY A 12 -19.84 -34.44 -1.87
C GLY A 12 -18.76 -34.37 -0.79
N ILE A 13 -18.27 -33.18 -0.49
CA ILE A 13 -17.27 -32.95 0.56
C ILE A 13 -17.99 -32.85 1.90
N PRO A 14 -17.48 -33.49 2.99
CA PRO A 14 -18.03 -33.32 4.33
C PRO A 14 -17.98 -31.86 4.77
N ILE A 15 -19.10 -31.29 5.26
CA ILE A 15 -19.23 -29.86 5.53
C ILE A 15 -19.86 -29.61 6.89
N LEU A 16 -19.38 -28.57 7.56
CA LEU A 16 -19.99 -27.94 8.72
C LEU A 16 -20.28 -26.47 8.36
N LEU A 17 -21.51 -26.00 8.59
CA LEU A 17 -21.87 -24.61 8.32
C LEU A 17 -21.78 -23.78 9.59
N VAL A 18 -20.97 -22.72 9.56
CA VAL A 18 -20.88 -21.75 10.67
C VAL A 18 -21.50 -20.43 10.23
N VAL A 19 -22.55 -20.00 10.95
CA VAL A 19 -23.18 -18.69 10.78
C VAL A 19 -22.50 -17.70 11.70
N ASN A 20 -21.60 -16.91 11.14
CA ASN A 20 -20.85 -15.91 11.90
C ASN A 20 -21.57 -14.55 11.90
N GLN A 21 -21.15 -13.66 12.82
CA GLN A 21 -21.73 -12.32 12.99
C GLN A 21 -23.22 -12.34 13.39
N ILE A 22 -23.60 -13.27 14.25
CA ILE A 22 -25.01 -13.41 14.68
C ILE A 22 -25.50 -12.14 15.41
N ASP A 23 -24.63 -11.45 16.13
CA ASP A 23 -24.89 -10.16 16.79
C ASP A 23 -25.36 -9.07 15.83
N GLN A 24 -24.86 -9.09 14.59
CA GLN A 24 -25.30 -8.13 13.56
C GLN A 24 -26.67 -8.49 12.99
N ALA A 25 -26.95 -9.78 12.82
CA ALA A 25 -28.26 -10.24 12.39
C ALA A 25 -29.32 -9.82 13.43
N GLU A 26 -29.06 -10.05 14.72
CA GLU A 26 -29.96 -9.67 15.82
C GLU A 26 -30.17 -8.15 15.90
N ARG A 27 -29.09 -7.34 15.77
CA ARG A 27 -29.20 -5.86 15.75
C ARG A 27 -30.03 -5.34 14.55
N ARG A 28 -30.07 -6.07 13.46
CA ARG A 28 -30.89 -5.76 12.29
C ARG A 28 -32.32 -6.31 12.38
N GLY A 29 -32.68 -6.91 13.53
CA GLY A 29 -33.97 -7.55 13.73
C GLY A 29 -34.18 -8.80 12.89
N ILE A 30 -33.10 -9.40 12.39
CA ILE A 30 -33.11 -10.65 11.62
C ILE A 30 -32.88 -11.78 12.62
N ASN A 31 -33.91 -12.60 12.82
CA ASN A 31 -33.78 -13.82 13.60
C ASN A 31 -33.63 -15.00 12.65
N ILE A 32 -32.57 -15.80 12.85
CA ILE A 32 -32.25 -16.98 12.03
C ILE A 32 -32.59 -18.22 12.84
N ASN A 33 -33.54 -19.01 12.36
CA ASN A 33 -33.83 -20.32 12.94
C ASN A 33 -32.79 -21.33 12.47
N LEU A 34 -31.77 -21.60 13.34
CA LEU A 34 -30.65 -22.48 13.00
C LEU A 34 -31.06 -23.95 12.89
N GLU A 35 -32.07 -24.38 13.64
CA GLU A 35 -32.57 -25.75 13.58
C GLU A 35 -33.25 -26.01 12.24
N GLU A 36 -34.10 -25.07 11.79
CA GLU A 36 -34.75 -25.15 10.50
C GLU A 36 -33.74 -25.06 9.34
N LEU A 37 -32.72 -24.19 9.49
CA LEU A 37 -31.62 -24.11 8.53
C LEU A 37 -30.84 -25.42 8.43
N SER A 38 -30.59 -26.08 9.57
CA SER A 38 -29.92 -27.36 9.62
C SER A 38 -30.74 -28.47 8.93
N LYS A 39 -32.07 -28.48 9.13
CA LYS A 39 -32.99 -29.43 8.47
C LYS A 39 -33.03 -29.22 6.96
N GLU A 40 -33.22 -27.96 6.49
CA GLU A 40 -33.29 -27.63 5.07
C GLU A 40 -31.96 -27.88 4.33
N LEU A 41 -30.83 -27.68 4.98
CA LEU A 41 -29.50 -27.90 4.41
C LEU A 41 -28.98 -29.31 4.61
N LYS A 42 -29.58 -30.09 5.54
CA LYS A 42 -29.14 -31.43 5.96
C LYS A 42 -27.69 -31.48 6.45
N VAL A 43 -27.26 -30.48 7.16
CA VAL A 43 -25.91 -30.36 7.74
C VAL A 43 -25.97 -29.73 9.12
N THR A 44 -24.95 -29.98 9.93
CA THR A 44 -24.82 -29.32 11.22
C THR A 44 -24.55 -27.82 11.00
N VAL A 45 -25.34 -26.98 11.68
CA VAL A 45 -25.22 -25.52 11.60
C VAL A 45 -24.89 -24.97 13.00
N LEU A 46 -23.79 -24.25 13.12
CA LEU A 46 -23.37 -23.62 14.35
C LEU A 46 -23.43 -22.09 14.23
N LYS A 47 -23.74 -21.42 15.34
CA LYS A 47 -23.65 -19.97 15.43
C LYS A 47 -22.30 -19.55 16.01
N SER A 48 -21.77 -18.43 15.54
CA SER A 48 -20.56 -17.87 16.12
C SER A 48 -20.53 -16.34 16.05
N ASN A 49 -19.76 -15.76 16.96
CA ASN A 49 -19.24 -14.40 16.86
C ASN A 49 -17.72 -14.48 17.09
N ALA A 50 -17.00 -14.73 16.01
CA ALA A 50 -15.56 -14.94 16.04
C ALA A 50 -14.79 -13.76 16.64
N LYS A 51 -15.30 -12.53 16.45
CA LYS A 51 -14.70 -11.30 17.00
C LYS A 51 -14.75 -11.23 18.53
N GLN A 52 -15.77 -11.86 19.14
CA GLN A 52 -15.97 -11.92 20.59
C GLN A 52 -15.64 -13.30 21.19
N ASN A 53 -15.06 -14.20 20.41
CA ASN A 53 -14.77 -15.59 20.80
C ASN A 53 -16.00 -16.41 21.23
N GLN A 54 -17.21 -16.00 20.84
CA GLN A 54 -18.44 -16.74 21.14
C GLN A 54 -18.67 -17.87 20.14
N GLY A 55 -18.99 -19.07 20.61
CA GLY A 55 -19.25 -20.25 19.77
C GLY A 55 -17.98 -20.91 19.20
N ILE A 56 -16.78 -20.48 19.58
CA ILE A 56 -15.52 -21.03 19.09
C ILE A 56 -15.21 -22.39 19.75
N GLU A 57 -15.48 -22.55 21.03
CA GLU A 57 -15.27 -23.83 21.73
C GLU A 57 -16.22 -24.91 21.20
N GLU A 58 -17.50 -24.61 21.02
CA GLU A 58 -18.48 -25.50 20.41
C GLU A 58 -18.03 -25.93 18.99
N LEU A 59 -17.50 -24.99 18.22
CA LEU A 59 -16.96 -25.27 16.88
C LEU A 59 -15.76 -26.22 16.96
N ARG A 60 -14.85 -26.00 17.89
CA ARG A 60 -13.69 -26.90 18.11
C ARG A 60 -14.14 -28.31 18.48
N GLU A 61 -15.07 -28.44 19.41
CA GLU A 61 -15.59 -29.74 19.82
C GLU A 61 -16.21 -30.50 18.64
N GLU A 62 -17.02 -29.83 17.80
CA GLU A 62 -17.64 -30.48 16.63
C GLU A 62 -16.59 -30.88 15.58
N ILE A 63 -15.55 -30.10 15.37
CA ILE A 63 -14.42 -30.43 14.50
C ILE A 63 -13.70 -31.69 15.05
N PHE A 64 -13.42 -31.74 16.36
CA PHE A 64 -12.73 -32.88 16.98
C PHE A 64 -13.59 -34.16 17.00
N LYS A 65 -14.92 -34.04 17.12
CA LYS A 65 -15.85 -35.17 17.02
C LYS A 65 -15.88 -35.80 15.62
N ASN A 66 -15.32 -35.11 14.62
CA ASN A 66 -15.22 -35.55 13.23
C ASN A 66 -16.57 -36.01 12.61
N LYS A 67 -17.69 -35.47 13.12
CA LYS A 67 -19.05 -35.74 12.66
C LYS A 67 -19.47 -34.84 11.51
N PHE A 68 -18.67 -34.82 10.46
CA PHE A 68 -19.03 -34.05 9.26
C PHE A 68 -20.03 -34.84 8.42
N THR A 69 -21.15 -34.22 8.09
CA THR A 69 -22.18 -34.84 7.26
C THR A 69 -21.79 -34.75 5.79
N LYS A 70 -21.59 -35.90 5.16
CA LYS A 70 -21.46 -35.97 3.71
C LYS A 70 -22.86 -35.94 3.12
N SER A 71 -23.18 -34.98 2.26
CA SER A 71 -24.47 -34.97 1.56
C SER A 71 -24.44 -35.95 0.40
N GLU A 72 -25.33 -36.93 0.46
CA GLU A 72 -25.48 -37.91 -0.62
C GLU A 72 -26.31 -37.37 -1.80
N THR A 73 -27.03 -36.27 -1.59
CA THR A 73 -27.92 -35.69 -2.60
C THR A 73 -27.35 -34.42 -3.19
N VAL A 74 -27.12 -34.41 -4.50
CA VAL A 74 -26.78 -33.22 -5.27
C VAL A 74 -28.00 -32.30 -5.31
N SER A 75 -27.84 -31.05 -4.83
CA SER A 75 -28.94 -30.06 -4.77
C SER A 75 -29.16 -29.36 -6.11
N PHE A 76 -28.21 -29.45 -7.03
CA PHE A 76 -28.27 -28.84 -8.35
C PHE A 76 -28.77 -29.86 -9.38
N GLU A 77 -29.94 -29.59 -9.96
CA GLU A 77 -30.45 -30.37 -11.08
C GLU A 77 -29.82 -29.89 -12.39
N ILE A 78 -29.05 -30.78 -13.02
CA ILE A 78 -28.44 -30.53 -14.32
C ILE A 78 -29.53 -30.36 -15.36
N PRO A 79 -29.49 -29.32 -16.23
CA PRO A 79 -30.48 -29.13 -17.29
C PRO A 79 -30.55 -30.34 -18.21
N LEU A 80 -31.79 -30.66 -18.66
CA LEU A 80 -32.06 -31.86 -19.48
C LEU A 80 -31.20 -31.94 -20.75
N GLU A 81 -30.91 -30.78 -21.37
CA GLU A 81 -30.11 -30.66 -22.57
C GLU A 81 -28.65 -31.14 -22.36
N GLN A 82 -28.08 -30.99 -21.16
CA GLN A 82 -26.73 -31.35 -20.84
C GLN A 82 -26.63 -32.66 -20.04
N LYS A 83 -27.77 -33.21 -19.59
CA LYS A 83 -27.81 -34.39 -18.74
C LYS A 83 -27.17 -35.62 -19.42
N GLY A 84 -27.49 -35.84 -20.70
CA GLY A 84 -26.95 -36.93 -21.51
C GLY A 84 -25.41 -36.83 -21.67
N LEU A 85 -24.90 -35.63 -21.86
CA LEU A 85 -23.46 -35.37 -21.98
C LEU A 85 -22.72 -35.65 -20.67
N VAL A 86 -23.24 -35.17 -19.54
CA VAL A 86 -22.67 -35.39 -18.23
C VAL A 86 -22.66 -36.89 -17.90
N PHE A 87 -23.71 -37.64 -18.21
CA PHE A 87 -23.73 -39.10 -17.98
C PHE A 87 -22.73 -39.85 -18.86
N LYS A 88 -22.54 -39.42 -20.11
CA LYS A 88 -21.56 -40.02 -21.01
C LYS A 88 -20.14 -39.83 -20.47
N ILE A 89 -19.78 -38.63 -20.02
CA ILE A 89 -18.49 -38.33 -19.42
C ILE A 89 -18.30 -39.06 -18.09
N LEU A 90 -19.35 -39.22 -17.29
CA LEU A 90 -19.32 -40.01 -16.05
C LEU A 90 -18.90 -41.44 -16.29
N SER A 91 -19.48 -42.09 -17.32
CA SER A 91 -19.16 -43.49 -17.66
C SER A 91 -17.72 -43.66 -18.14
N GLU A 92 -17.12 -42.64 -18.75
CA GLU A 92 -15.76 -42.70 -19.30
C GLU A 92 -14.69 -42.32 -18.27
N THR A 93 -14.98 -41.41 -17.32
CA THR A 93 -13.98 -40.84 -16.40
C THR A 93 -13.88 -41.55 -15.06
N LYS A 94 -14.71 -42.55 -14.76
CA LYS A 94 -14.83 -43.22 -13.44
C LYS A 94 -15.09 -42.26 -12.26
N GLU A 95 -15.54 -41.08 -12.54
CA GLU A 95 -15.95 -40.09 -11.52
C GLU A 95 -17.39 -40.38 -11.09
N GLU A 96 -17.65 -40.36 -9.79
CA GLU A 96 -18.98 -40.64 -9.24
C GLU A 96 -19.85 -39.41 -9.11
N ASN A 97 -19.24 -38.22 -9.09
CA ASN A 97 -19.95 -36.98 -8.80
C ASN A 97 -20.34 -36.20 -10.08
N GLN A 98 -21.64 -36.18 -10.37
CA GLN A 98 -22.20 -35.47 -11.53
C GLN A 98 -21.91 -33.97 -11.52
N TYR A 99 -21.94 -33.33 -10.34
CA TYR A 99 -21.72 -31.91 -10.22
C TYR A 99 -20.26 -31.53 -10.48
N LYS A 100 -19.31 -32.42 -10.13
CA LYS A 100 -17.89 -32.22 -10.44
C LYS A 100 -17.66 -32.14 -11.95
N ILE A 101 -18.31 -33.01 -12.72
CA ILE A 101 -18.25 -32.98 -14.19
C ILE A 101 -18.91 -31.72 -14.73
N TRP A 102 -20.08 -31.33 -14.20
CA TRP A 102 -20.72 -30.07 -14.55
C TRP A 102 -19.79 -28.87 -14.36
N THR A 103 -19.07 -28.80 -13.22
CA THR A 103 -18.13 -27.73 -12.93
C THR A 103 -16.96 -27.69 -13.92
N LEU A 104 -16.47 -28.84 -14.35
CA LEU A 104 -15.43 -28.94 -15.37
C LEU A 104 -15.93 -28.45 -16.74
N LEU A 105 -17.13 -28.80 -17.14
CA LEU A 105 -17.74 -28.35 -18.39
C LEU A 105 -18.09 -26.85 -18.40
N SER A 106 -18.35 -26.29 -17.24
CA SER A 106 -18.64 -24.84 -17.08
C SER A 106 -17.40 -23.98 -16.92
N SER A 107 -16.18 -24.55 -16.93
CA SER A 107 -14.90 -23.82 -16.76
C SER A 107 -14.18 -23.66 -18.09
N GLU A 108 -13.91 -22.39 -18.47
CA GLU A 108 -13.11 -22.07 -19.68
C GLU A 108 -11.71 -22.70 -19.66
N THR A 109 -11.13 -22.87 -18.46
CA THR A 109 -9.74 -23.36 -18.27
C THR A 109 -9.63 -24.87 -18.49
N TYR A 110 -10.70 -25.62 -18.25
CA TYR A 110 -10.69 -27.09 -18.29
C TYR A 110 -11.21 -27.65 -19.61
N ILE A 111 -12.05 -26.93 -20.34
CA ILE A 111 -12.50 -27.34 -21.70
C ILE A 111 -11.31 -27.59 -22.64
N GLY A 112 -10.21 -26.83 -22.48
CA GLY A 112 -8.97 -27.05 -23.25
C GLY A 112 -8.20 -28.32 -22.90
N LYS A 113 -8.36 -28.85 -21.67
CA LYS A 113 -7.67 -30.08 -21.21
C LYS A 113 -8.45 -31.37 -21.47
N LEU A 114 -9.71 -31.26 -21.83
CA LEU A 114 -10.59 -32.39 -22.22
C LEU A 114 -10.52 -32.65 -23.74
N GLU A 115 -9.32 -32.65 -24.33
CA GLU A 115 -9.14 -32.92 -25.78
C GLU A 115 -9.73 -34.28 -26.17
N THR A 116 -9.60 -35.30 -25.33
CA THR A 116 -10.20 -36.61 -25.53
C THR A 116 -11.73 -36.61 -25.54
N VAL A 117 -12.39 -35.66 -24.87
CA VAL A 117 -13.85 -35.53 -24.85
C VAL A 117 -14.34 -34.67 -26.00
N LYS A 118 -13.55 -33.71 -26.49
CA LYS A 118 -13.88 -32.87 -27.66
C LYS A 118 -13.93 -33.70 -28.96
N GLU A 119 -13.03 -34.67 -29.13
CA GLU A 119 -12.98 -35.53 -30.31
C GLU A 119 -14.22 -36.44 -30.44
N GLN A 120 -14.92 -36.69 -29.33
CA GLN A 120 -16.11 -37.52 -29.29
C GLN A 120 -17.42 -36.73 -29.30
N MET A 121 -17.36 -35.40 -29.28
CA MET A 121 -18.53 -34.51 -29.26
C MET A 121 -18.86 -34.02 -30.67
N ASN A 122 -20.13 -34.08 -31.04
CA ASN A 122 -20.60 -33.45 -32.25
C ASN A 122 -20.50 -31.93 -32.15
N ASP A 123 -20.17 -31.25 -33.25
CA ASP A 123 -19.98 -29.79 -33.34
C ASP A 123 -21.15 -28.97 -32.73
N ASP A 124 -22.40 -29.48 -32.81
CA ASP A 124 -23.57 -28.83 -32.23
C ASP A 124 -23.58 -28.92 -30.69
N GLN A 125 -23.08 -30.00 -30.12
CA GLN A 125 -22.96 -30.15 -28.66
C GLN A 125 -21.86 -29.24 -28.07
N VAL A 126 -20.76 -29.06 -28.80
CA VAL A 126 -19.70 -28.12 -28.41
C VAL A 126 -20.16 -26.66 -28.47
N LYS A 127 -20.99 -26.32 -29.49
CA LYS A 127 -21.57 -24.97 -29.63
C LYS A 127 -22.55 -24.61 -28.51
N CYS A 128 -23.25 -25.60 -27.94
CA CYS A 128 -24.18 -25.39 -26.81
C CYS A 128 -23.43 -25.19 -25.48
N LEU A 129 -22.15 -25.57 -25.37
CA LEU A 129 -21.34 -25.42 -24.17
C LEU A 129 -20.68 -24.03 -24.12
N VAL A 130 -21.47 -23.00 -23.83
CA VAL A 130 -20.95 -21.68 -23.52
C VAL A 130 -20.75 -21.59 -22.00
N PRO A 131 -19.50 -21.69 -21.47
CA PRO A 131 -19.25 -21.79 -20.02
C PRO A 131 -19.93 -20.69 -19.23
N LYS A 132 -19.87 -19.47 -19.73
CA LYS A 132 -20.46 -18.29 -19.10
C LYS A 132 -21.99 -18.36 -18.98
N ARG A 133 -22.67 -18.95 -19.97
CA ARG A 133 -24.13 -19.17 -19.96
C ARG A 133 -24.50 -20.25 -18.94
N LEU A 134 -23.72 -21.33 -18.88
CA LEU A 134 -23.95 -22.44 -17.93
C LEU A 134 -23.77 -21.96 -16.47
N GLN A 135 -22.71 -21.23 -16.18
CA GLN A 135 -22.48 -20.62 -14.86
C GLN A 135 -23.60 -19.64 -14.46
N THR A 136 -24.08 -18.84 -15.40
CA THR A 136 -25.18 -17.91 -15.14
C THR A 136 -26.48 -18.65 -14.82
N GLN A 137 -26.82 -19.69 -15.59
CA GLN A 137 -28.02 -20.50 -15.36
C GLN A 137 -27.94 -21.23 -14.00
N GLU A 138 -26.80 -21.82 -13.67
CA GLU A 138 -26.57 -22.42 -12.36
C GLU A 138 -26.82 -21.42 -11.24
N THR A 139 -26.18 -20.25 -11.35
CA THR A 139 -26.28 -19.20 -10.34
C THR A 139 -27.73 -18.77 -10.10
N ILE A 140 -28.48 -18.52 -11.17
CA ILE A 140 -29.91 -18.13 -11.08
C ILE A 140 -30.74 -19.20 -10.37
N ARG A 141 -30.62 -20.48 -10.78
CA ARG A 141 -31.36 -21.58 -10.15
C ARG A 141 -31.00 -21.77 -8.69
N ARG A 142 -29.69 -21.64 -8.33
CA ARG A 142 -29.27 -21.74 -6.95
C ARG A 142 -29.83 -20.61 -6.10
N TYR A 143 -29.84 -19.37 -6.60
CA TYR A 143 -30.44 -18.26 -5.87
C TYR A 143 -31.95 -18.47 -5.66
N GLN A 144 -32.68 -18.95 -6.65
CA GLN A 144 -34.11 -19.27 -6.49
C GLN A 144 -34.35 -20.32 -5.38
N ASN A 145 -33.48 -21.35 -5.28
CA ASN A 145 -33.59 -22.34 -4.21
C ASN A 145 -33.18 -21.79 -2.85
N ILE A 146 -32.11 -20.98 -2.82
CA ILE A 146 -31.64 -20.32 -1.59
C ILE A 146 -32.72 -19.36 -1.07
N ASP A 147 -33.37 -18.59 -1.92
CA ASP A 147 -34.46 -17.67 -1.52
C ASP A 147 -35.65 -18.40 -0.89
N LYS A 148 -35.97 -19.59 -1.39
CA LYS A 148 -37.03 -20.44 -0.77
C LYS A 148 -36.63 -20.92 0.64
N ILE A 149 -35.37 -21.27 0.85
CA ILE A 149 -34.84 -21.67 2.17
C ILE A 149 -34.83 -20.47 3.10
N ILE A 150 -34.29 -19.33 2.63
CA ILE A 150 -34.21 -18.10 3.39
C ILE A 150 -35.58 -17.62 3.86
N SER A 151 -36.60 -17.70 2.99
CA SER A 151 -37.97 -17.30 3.34
C SER A 151 -38.60 -18.12 4.47
N LYS A 152 -38.20 -19.40 4.64
CA LYS A 152 -38.64 -20.27 5.72
C LYS A 152 -37.84 -20.03 7.02
N VAL A 153 -36.53 -19.81 6.91
CA VAL A 153 -35.61 -19.78 8.02
C VAL A 153 -35.50 -18.41 8.67
N LEU A 154 -35.67 -17.33 7.88
CA LEU A 154 -35.55 -15.97 8.39
C LEU A 154 -36.90 -15.41 8.82
N SER A 155 -37.02 -15.05 10.10
CA SER A 155 -38.07 -14.20 10.58
C SER A 155 -37.55 -12.76 10.71
N LYS A 156 -38.13 -11.86 9.89
CA LYS A 156 -37.76 -10.44 9.92
C LYS A 156 -38.81 -9.67 10.72
N LYS A 157 -38.48 -9.25 11.92
CA LYS A 157 -39.27 -8.22 12.60
C LYS A 157 -38.96 -6.90 11.89
N ILE A 158 -39.86 -6.45 11.04
CA ILE A 158 -39.77 -5.15 10.37
C ILE A 158 -39.90 -4.06 11.44
N GLN A 159 -38.82 -3.69 12.07
CA GLN A 159 -38.76 -2.42 12.76
C GLN A 159 -38.34 -1.37 11.72
N PHE A 160 -39.30 -0.57 11.27
CA PHE A 160 -39.12 0.62 10.42
C PHE A 160 -38.37 1.75 11.16
N LYS A 161 -37.43 1.45 12.02
CA LYS A 161 -36.54 2.46 12.55
C LYS A 161 -35.42 2.63 11.53
N GLU A 162 -35.40 3.77 10.80
CA GLU A 162 -34.23 4.12 9.98
C GLU A 162 -32.98 3.84 10.81
N LEU A 163 -32.21 2.84 10.42
CA LEU A 163 -30.98 2.49 11.12
C LEU A 163 -30.08 3.73 11.12
N LEU A 164 -29.43 4.02 12.23
CA LEU A 164 -28.43 5.12 12.30
C LEU A 164 -27.46 5.09 11.11
N THR A 165 -27.17 3.89 10.61
CA THR A 165 -26.37 3.69 9.40
C THR A 165 -26.96 4.39 8.18
N GLU A 166 -28.26 4.32 7.95
CA GLU A 166 -28.91 4.95 6.77
C GLU A 166 -28.91 6.48 6.86
N LYS A 167 -29.09 7.01 8.09
CA LYS A 167 -29.00 8.46 8.31
C LYS A 167 -27.58 8.99 8.09
N LEU A 168 -26.58 8.26 8.58
CA LEU A 168 -25.16 8.61 8.37
C LEU A 168 -24.79 8.49 6.90
N ASP A 169 -25.25 7.47 6.19
CA ASP A 169 -24.96 7.27 4.77
C ASP A 169 -25.54 8.37 3.88
N LYS A 170 -26.69 8.96 4.23
CA LYS A 170 -27.26 10.12 3.53
C LYS A 170 -26.27 11.31 3.49
N VAL A 171 -25.44 11.46 4.50
CA VAL A 171 -24.46 12.55 4.63
C VAL A 171 -23.08 12.11 4.12
N LEU A 172 -22.60 10.95 4.54
CA LEU A 172 -21.24 10.47 4.28
C LEU A 172 -21.04 9.98 2.84
N VAL A 173 -22.10 9.51 2.17
CA VAL A 173 -22.08 9.07 0.77
C VAL A 173 -22.63 10.16 -0.18
N HIS A 174 -22.97 11.34 0.35
CA HIS A 174 -23.45 12.44 -0.46
C HIS A 174 -22.42 12.89 -1.49
N GLN A 175 -22.86 13.16 -2.71
CA GLN A 175 -22.01 13.45 -3.87
C GLN A 175 -21.06 14.65 -3.68
N PHE A 176 -21.38 15.61 -2.83
CA PHE A 176 -20.56 16.79 -2.53
C PHE A 176 -20.00 16.74 -1.10
N TRP A 177 -20.89 16.60 -0.09
CA TRP A 177 -20.48 16.57 1.32
C TRP A 177 -19.60 15.39 1.68
N GLY A 178 -19.78 14.24 1.02
CA GLY A 178 -18.93 13.06 1.24
C GLY A 178 -17.44 13.32 1.00
N TYR A 179 -17.10 14.08 -0.06
CA TYR A 179 -15.69 14.45 -0.33
C TYR A 179 -15.12 15.41 0.70
N ILE A 180 -15.92 16.39 1.15
CA ILE A 180 -15.48 17.37 2.16
C ILE A 180 -15.24 16.67 3.50
N ILE A 181 -16.17 15.80 3.93
CA ILE A 181 -16.05 15.04 5.18
C ILE A 181 -14.85 14.09 5.11
N PHE A 182 -14.67 13.42 3.97
CA PHE A 182 -13.50 12.57 3.76
C PHE A 182 -12.19 13.36 3.87
N GLY A 183 -12.11 14.53 3.23
CA GLY A 183 -10.95 15.41 3.34
C GLY A 183 -10.71 15.88 4.78
N ALA A 184 -11.76 16.24 5.52
CA ALA A 184 -11.65 16.64 6.92
C ALA A 184 -11.17 15.48 7.83
N ILE A 185 -11.68 14.26 7.63
CA ILE A 185 -11.22 13.07 8.37
C ILE A 185 -9.75 12.77 8.05
N LEU A 186 -9.35 12.85 6.78
CA LEU A 186 -7.95 12.68 6.41
C LEU A 186 -7.04 13.72 7.06
N LEU A 187 -7.45 14.99 7.01
CA LEU A 187 -6.71 16.06 7.64
C LEU A 187 -6.57 15.83 9.15
N PHE A 188 -7.64 15.42 9.82
CA PHE A 188 -7.62 15.08 11.24
C PHE A 188 -6.65 13.92 11.52
N ILE A 189 -6.66 12.86 10.70
CA ILE A 189 -5.76 11.72 10.87
C ILE A 189 -4.32 12.15 10.68
N PHE A 190 -3.99 12.88 9.61
CA PHE A 190 -2.63 13.33 9.39
C PHE A 190 -2.13 14.24 10.49
N GLN A 191 -2.94 15.19 10.92
CA GLN A 191 -2.58 16.07 12.04
C GLN A 191 -2.32 15.26 13.32
N SER A 192 -3.19 14.27 13.59
CA SER A 192 -3.02 13.38 14.77
C SER A 192 -1.76 12.50 14.66
N VAL A 193 -1.47 11.97 13.46
CA VAL A 193 -0.27 11.16 13.23
C VAL A 193 0.99 11.98 13.49
N PHE A 194 1.08 13.20 12.95
CA PHE A 194 2.25 14.04 13.15
C PHE A 194 2.41 14.44 14.62
N PHE A 195 1.33 14.89 15.25
CA PHE A 195 1.37 15.31 16.65
C PHE A 195 1.71 14.17 17.61
N LEU A 196 1.09 13.00 17.45
CA LEU A 196 1.32 11.86 18.33
C LEU A 196 2.65 11.15 18.07
N ALA A 197 3.16 11.19 16.83
CA ALA A 197 4.42 10.53 16.49
C ALA A 197 5.65 11.35 16.90
N GLU A 198 5.53 12.67 17.00
CA GLU A 198 6.66 13.57 17.30
C GLU A 198 7.36 13.20 18.60
N TYR A 199 6.60 12.97 19.69
CA TYR A 199 7.17 12.63 21.00
C TYR A 199 7.99 11.32 20.97
N PRO A 200 7.43 10.16 20.55
CA PRO A 200 8.21 8.92 20.52
C PRO A 200 9.33 8.95 19.48
N MET A 201 9.19 9.68 18.38
CA MET A 201 10.25 9.85 17.38
C MET A 201 11.45 10.61 17.98
N ASN A 202 11.20 11.73 18.64
CA ASN A 202 12.25 12.52 19.29
C ASN A 202 12.93 11.70 20.39
N TRP A 203 12.18 10.99 21.21
CA TRP A 203 12.73 10.14 22.28
C TRP A 203 13.66 9.03 21.74
N ILE A 204 13.23 8.38 20.65
CA ILE A 204 14.05 7.37 19.97
C ILE A 204 15.29 8.03 19.35
N SER A 205 15.14 9.18 18.70
CA SER A 205 16.25 9.94 18.11
C SER A 205 17.30 10.30 19.16
N ASP A 206 16.87 10.87 20.29
CA ASP A 206 17.74 11.26 21.40
C ASP A 206 18.46 10.04 22.01
N PHE A 207 17.74 8.91 22.15
CA PHE A 207 18.34 7.67 22.62
C PHE A 207 19.47 7.18 21.70
N PHE A 208 19.25 7.15 20.38
CA PHE A 208 20.28 6.74 19.43
C PHE A 208 21.42 7.76 19.33
N LEU A 209 21.15 9.05 19.51
CA LEU A 209 22.17 10.09 19.60
C LEU A 209 23.07 9.89 20.84
N LEU A 210 22.47 9.65 22.01
CA LEU A 210 23.20 9.32 23.23
C LEU A 210 24.07 8.06 23.05
N LEU A 211 23.53 7.04 22.37
CA LEU A 211 24.26 5.80 22.09
C LEU A 211 25.44 6.05 21.16
N SER A 212 25.28 6.90 20.14
CA SER A 212 26.35 7.29 19.21
C SER A 212 27.43 8.10 19.90
N THR A 213 27.07 9.07 20.75
CA THR A 213 28.02 9.86 21.53
C THR A 213 28.77 9.00 22.56
N ALA A 214 28.05 8.08 23.21
CA ALA A 214 28.70 7.13 24.14
C ALA A 214 29.69 6.22 23.40
N ALA A 215 29.34 5.70 22.22
CA ALA A 215 30.25 4.91 21.41
C ALA A 215 31.51 5.69 21.04
N ASN A 216 31.39 6.95 20.65
CA ASN A 216 32.51 7.82 20.35
C ASN A 216 33.43 8.09 21.59
N THR A 217 32.84 8.11 22.80
CA THR A 217 33.58 8.39 24.03
C THR A 217 34.28 7.16 24.60
N TYR A 218 33.63 5.99 24.54
CA TYR A 218 34.15 4.77 25.19
C TYR A 218 34.98 3.87 24.27
N LEU A 219 34.80 3.95 22.95
CA LEU A 219 35.59 3.17 22.01
C LEU A 219 36.88 3.91 21.62
N PRO A 220 38.00 3.20 21.47
CA PRO A 220 39.25 3.81 21.01
C PRO A 220 39.06 4.40 19.61
N GLU A 221 39.72 5.54 19.35
CA GLU A 221 39.70 6.18 18.04
C GLU A 221 40.16 5.24 16.93
N GLY A 222 39.33 5.03 15.90
CA GLY A 222 39.66 4.14 14.79
C GLY A 222 38.48 3.81 13.89
N PRO A 223 38.69 2.96 12.86
CA PRO A 223 37.65 2.57 11.91
C PRO A 223 36.44 1.92 12.57
N ILE A 224 36.67 1.12 13.60
CA ILE A 224 35.62 0.39 14.33
C ILE A 224 34.70 1.36 15.09
N ASN A 225 35.32 2.35 15.79
CA ASN A 225 34.55 3.40 16.46
C ASN A 225 33.70 4.16 15.45
N SER A 226 34.27 4.62 14.35
CA SER A 226 33.54 5.34 13.30
C SER A 226 32.42 4.47 12.67
N LEU A 227 32.65 3.18 12.42
CA LEU A 227 31.63 2.26 11.93
C LEU A 227 30.45 2.16 12.90
N VAL A 228 30.73 1.98 14.17
CA VAL A 228 29.70 1.81 15.20
C VAL A 228 28.94 3.12 15.41
N ALA A 229 29.66 4.21 15.66
CA ALA A 229 29.05 5.50 16.01
C ALA A 229 28.38 6.21 14.84
N ASN A 230 28.94 6.12 13.61
CA ASN A 230 28.46 6.88 12.45
C ASN A 230 27.80 6.00 11.38
N GLY A 231 27.93 4.66 11.44
CA GLY A 231 27.33 3.72 10.50
C GLY A 231 26.19 2.91 11.11
N ILE A 232 26.50 2.08 12.11
CA ILE A 232 25.56 1.09 12.67
C ILE A 232 24.48 1.76 13.51
N ILE A 233 24.87 2.58 14.50
CA ILE A 233 23.92 3.21 15.43
C ILE A 233 22.97 4.15 14.70
N PRO A 234 23.43 5.10 13.85
CA PRO A 234 22.53 5.96 13.07
C PRO A 234 21.67 5.17 12.07
N GLY A 235 22.21 4.10 11.48
CA GLY A 235 21.46 3.22 10.58
C GLY A 235 20.28 2.53 11.27
N LEU A 236 20.49 2.00 12.46
CA LEU A 236 19.41 1.42 13.29
C LEU A 236 18.44 2.51 13.80
N GLY A 237 19.00 3.65 14.24
CA GLY A 237 18.21 4.81 14.69
C GLY A 237 17.24 5.28 13.59
N GLY A 238 17.73 5.46 12.37
CA GLY A 238 16.92 5.87 11.23
C GLY A 238 15.75 4.93 10.91
N ILE A 239 15.89 3.63 11.18
CA ILE A 239 14.79 2.67 11.02
C ILE A 239 13.78 2.81 12.16
N MET A 240 14.28 2.86 13.40
CA MET A 240 13.43 2.85 14.60
C MET A 240 12.66 4.15 14.80
N VAL A 241 13.21 5.29 14.40
CA VAL A 241 12.55 6.60 14.48
C VAL A 241 11.24 6.63 13.69
N PHE A 242 11.15 5.93 12.54
CA PHE A 242 9.91 5.91 11.73
C PHE A 242 8.88 4.87 12.18
N ALA A 243 9.27 3.91 13.01
CA ALA A 243 8.36 2.85 13.48
C ALA A 243 7.10 3.39 14.19
N PRO A 244 7.17 4.36 15.12
CA PRO A 244 5.99 4.97 15.75
C PRO A 244 5.06 5.65 14.75
N GLN A 245 5.60 6.43 13.82
CA GLN A 245 4.80 7.14 12.83
C GLN A 245 4.01 6.18 11.93
N ILE A 246 4.67 5.11 11.45
CA ILE A 246 4.04 4.06 10.65
C ILE A 246 2.97 3.33 11.49
N GLY A 247 3.28 3.03 12.75
CA GLY A 247 2.36 2.36 13.66
C GLY A 247 1.08 3.17 13.89
N ILE A 248 1.20 4.44 14.25
CA ILE A 248 0.07 5.34 14.50
C ILE A 248 -0.78 5.51 13.24
N LEU A 249 -0.14 5.70 12.06
CA LEU A 249 -0.86 5.78 10.79
C LEU A 249 -1.66 4.52 10.49
N LEU A 250 -1.02 3.34 10.56
CA LEU A 250 -1.68 2.06 10.31
C LEU A 250 -2.83 1.85 11.28
N TYR A 251 -2.66 2.26 12.55
CA TYR A 251 -3.72 2.15 13.55
C TYR A 251 -4.95 2.97 13.16
N PHE A 252 -4.80 4.22 12.76
CA PHE A 252 -5.92 5.03 12.28
C PHE A 252 -6.56 4.47 11.02
N LEU A 253 -5.77 3.94 10.09
CA LEU A 253 -6.31 3.31 8.88
C LEU A 253 -7.13 2.06 9.22
N TYR A 254 -6.67 1.20 10.14
CA TYR A 254 -7.44 0.05 10.60
C TYR A 254 -8.72 0.46 11.34
N LEU A 255 -8.69 1.52 12.14
CA LEU A 255 -9.90 2.06 12.77
C LEU A 255 -10.93 2.51 11.73
N LEU A 256 -10.50 3.17 10.64
CA LEU A 256 -11.39 3.54 9.53
C LEU A 256 -11.95 2.32 8.80
N GLU A 257 -11.12 1.31 8.58
CA GLU A 257 -11.52 0.07 7.90
C GLU A 257 -12.51 -0.72 8.75
N ASP A 258 -12.20 -0.93 10.04
CA ASP A 258 -13.05 -1.70 10.95
C ASP A 258 -14.39 -0.99 11.26
N SER A 259 -14.40 0.34 11.29
CA SER A 259 -15.65 1.13 11.44
C SER A 259 -16.62 0.96 10.29
N GLY A 260 -16.17 0.50 9.11
CA GLY A 260 -16.93 0.40 7.88
C GLY A 260 -17.00 1.70 7.07
N TYR A 261 -16.32 2.78 7.52
CA TYR A 261 -16.26 4.05 6.79
C TYR A 261 -15.47 3.93 5.49
N MET A 262 -14.39 3.13 5.49
CA MET A 262 -13.56 2.94 4.30
C MET A 262 -14.34 2.39 3.10
N SER A 263 -15.35 1.55 3.33
CA SER A 263 -16.22 1.04 2.27
C SER A 263 -17.01 2.16 1.57
N ARG A 264 -17.45 3.19 2.32
CA ARG A 264 -18.14 4.37 1.78
C ARG A 264 -17.19 5.24 0.96
N VAL A 265 -15.97 5.43 1.47
CA VAL A 265 -14.93 6.15 0.74
C VAL A 265 -14.59 5.46 -0.58
N ILE A 266 -14.43 4.14 -0.57
CA ILE A 266 -14.17 3.35 -1.79
C ILE A 266 -15.32 3.55 -2.78
N PHE A 267 -16.58 3.45 -2.34
CA PHE A 267 -17.75 3.66 -3.18
C PHE A 267 -17.80 5.07 -3.78
N LEU A 268 -17.57 6.10 -2.95
CA LEU A 268 -17.57 7.50 -3.37
C LEU A 268 -16.45 7.77 -4.40
N MET A 269 -15.26 7.24 -4.15
CA MET A 269 -14.07 7.47 -4.97
C MET A 269 -14.02 6.63 -6.24
N ASP A 270 -14.78 5.55 -6.35
CA ASP A 270 -14.81 4.71 -7.55
C ASP A 270 -15.24 5.52 -8.78
N ARG A 271 -16.26 6.38 -8.62
CA ARG A 271 -16.73 7.26 -9.69
C ARG A 271 -15.64 8.23 -10.16
N PHE A 272 -14.83 8.75 -9.24
CA PHE A 272 -13.76 9.69 -9.54
C PHE A 272 -12.53 9.01 -10.15
N LEU A 273 -12.14 7.83 -9.66
CA LEU A 273 -10.91 7.15 -10.06
C LEU A 273 -11.06 6.30 -11.33
N LYS A 274 -12.26 5.82 -11.63
CA LYS A 274 -12.54 4.95 -12.80
C LYS A 274 -12.10 5.52 -14.16
N PRO A 275 -12.29 6.83 -14.46
CA PRO A 275 -11.78 7.42 -15.70
C PRO A 275 -10.28 7.27 -15.86
N PHE A 276 -9.52 7.31 -14.76
CA PHE A 276 -8.07 7.20 -14.72
C PHE A 276 -7.55 5.75 -14.81
N GLY A 277 -8.42 4.74 -14.84
CA GLY A 277 -8.05 3.33 -14.90
C GLY A 277 -7.68 2.72 -13.55
N LEU A 278 -8.13 3.36 -12.49
CA LEU A 278 -8.11 2.91 -11.10
C LEU A 278 -9.53 2.52 -10.68
N ASN A 279 -9.66 1.74 -9.64
CA ASN A 279 -10.95 1.46 -9.01
C ASN A 279 -11.06 2.18 -7.65
N GLY A 280 -12.25 2.13 -7.05
CA GLY A 280 -12.47 2.74 -5.73
C GLY A 280 -11.52 2.21 -4.65
N LYS A 281 -11.14 0.92 -4.70
CA LYS A 281 -10.18 0.34 -3.74
C LYS A 281 -8.77 0.95 -3.84
N SER A 282 -8.43 1.56 -4.98
CA SER A 282 -7.13 2.24 -5.18
C SER A 282 -6.96 3.49 -4.32
N ILE A 283 -8.06 4.05 -3.79
CA ILE A 283 -7.97 5.23 -2.90
C ILE A 283 -7.20 4.92 -1.61
N VAL A 284 -7.33 3.69 -1.08
CA VAL A 284 -6.65 3.27 0.15
C VAL A 284 -5.13 3.34 -0.01
N PRO A 285 -4.51 2.70 -1.03
CA PRO A 285 -3.09 2.87 -1.31
C PRO A 285 -2.67 4.31 -1.60
N LEU A 286 -3.45 5.06 -2.38
CA LEU A 286 -3.10 6.45 -2.72
C LEU A 286 -3.06 7.34 -1.48
N VAL A 287 -4.08 7.26 -0.62
CA VAL A 287 -4.13 8.04 0.63
C VAL A 287 -3.03 7.59 1.59
N SER A 288 -2.87 6.29 1.79
CA SER A 288 -1.77 5.75 2.64
C SER A 288 -0.40 6.15 2.12
N GLY A 289 -0.26 6.31 0.79
CA GLY A 289 0.97 6.74 0.12
C GLY A 289 1.44 8.14 0.52
N THR A 290 0.52 9.02 0.97
CA THR A 290 0.88 10.35 1.49
C THR A 290 1.62 10.28 2.83
N ALA A 291 1.46 9.22 3.57
CA ALA A 291 2.25 8.98 4.78
C ALA A 291 3.49 8.12 4.46
N CYS A 292 3.30 6.93 3.87
CA CYS A 292 4.41 6.04 3.50
C CYS A 292 4.02 5.13 2.32
N ALA A 293 4.86 5.08 1.29
CA ALA A 293 4.61 4.24 0.11
C ALA A 293 4.69 2.73 0.39
N ILE A 294 5.45 2.29 1.39
CA ILE A 294 5.64 0.88 1.72
C ILE A 294 4.32 0.20 2.12
N PRO A 295 3.64 0.60 3.22
CA PRO A 295 2.35 0.02 3.60
C PRO A 295 1.27 0.29 2.55
N ALA A 296 1.35 1.42 1.85
CA ALA A 296 0.44 1.76 0.78
C ALA A 296 0.48 0.74 -0.37
N ILE A 297 1.66 0.37 -0.84
CA ILE A 297 1.82 -0.65 -1.89
C ILE A 297 1.36 -2.02 -1.38
N MET A 298 1.64 -2.37 -0.13
CA MET A 298 1.17 -3.63 0.45
C MET A 298 -0.37 -3.71 0.53
N SER A 299 -1.06 -2.59 0.75
CA SER A 299 -2.53 -2.55 0.79
C SER A 299 -3.18 -2.80 -0.57
N THR A 300 -2.42 -2.70 -1.68
CA THR A 300 -2.94 -3.01 -3.03
C THR A 300 -3.34 -4.48 -3.21
N ARG A 301 -2.97 -5.36 -2.28
CA ARG A 301 -3.38 -6.78 -2.28
C ARG A 301 -4.90 -6.95 -2.26
N ASN A 302 -5.64 -5.96 -1.75
CA ASN A 302 -7.10 -5.95 -1.72
C ASN A 302 -7.74 -5.62 -3.07
N ILE A 303 -6.94 -5.29 -4.10
CA ILE A 303 -7.40 -5.00 -5.46
C ILE A 303 -7.37 -6.32 -6.26
N GLU A 304 -8.53 -6.78 -6.69
CA GLU A 304 -8.70 -8.08 -7.37
C GLU A 304 -8.18 -8.05 -8.82
N ASN A 305 -8.44 -6.94 -9.53
CA ASN A 305 -7.99 -6.80 -10.92
C ASN A 305 -6.49 -6.56 -10.99
N VAL A 306 -5.77 -7.50 -11.60
CA VAL A 306 -4.30 -7.48 -11.72
C VAL A 306 -3.77 -6.22 -12.40
N LYS A 307 -4.48 -5.73 -13.44
CA LYS A 307 -4.10 -4.50 -14.15
C LYS A 307 -4.23 -3.27 -13.25
N GLU A 308 -5.37 -3.10 -12.61
CA GLU A 308 -5.63 -1.96 -11.73
C GLU A 308 -4.72 -1.99 -10.51
N ARG A 309 -4.48 -3.18 -9.96
CA ARG A 309 -3.48 -3.39 -8.89
C ARG A 309 -2.10 -2.96 -9.32
N LEU A 310 -1.63 -3.39 -10.50
CA LEU A 310 -0.32 -3.03 -11.02
C LEU A 310 -0.21 -1.52 -11.26
N ILE A 311 -1.23 -0.90 -11.88
CA ILE A 311 -1.25 0.56 -12.07
C ILE A 311 -1.18 1.26 -10.72
N THR A 312 -1.98 0.82 -9.73
CA THR A 312 -1.97 1.41 -8.38
C THR A 312 -0.60 1.29 -7.71
N ILE A 313 0.07 0.13 -7.80
CA ILE A 313 1.43 -0.07 -7.29
C ILE A 313 2.41 0.95 -7.91
N LEU A 314 2.34 1.13 -9.22
CA LEU A 314 3.27 1.99 -9.96
C LEU A 314 3.02 3.49 -9.74
N VAL A 315 1.78 3.91 -9.48
CA VAL A 315 1.45 5.33 -9.29
C VAL A 315 1.51 5.78 -7.83
N THR A 316 1.36 4.88 -6.87
CA THR A 316 1.39 5.21 -5.44
C THR A 316 2.65 5.99 -5.01
N PRO A 317 3.88 5.70 -5.48
CA PRO A 317 5.07 6.45 -5.07
C PRO A 317 5.14 7.90 -5.57
N PHE A 318 4.27 8.33 -6.49
CA PHE A 318 4.14 9.75 -6.87
C PHE A 318 3.48 10.58 -5.76
N MET A 319 2.67 9.94 -4.90
CA MET A 319 2.09 10.63 -3.75
C MET A 319 3.19 11.17 -2.84
N THR A 320 3.02 12.42 -2.42
CA THR A 320 4.00 13.07 -1.53
C THR A 320 3.92 12.45 -0.15
N CYS A 321 4.95 11.68 0.23
CA CYS A 321 5.03 11.05 1.54
C CYS A 321 5.66 11.95 2.60
N SER A 322 5.47 11.61 3.88
CA SER A 322 6.00 12.37 5.02
C SER A 322 7.52 12.55 5.00
N ALA A 323 8.28 11.56 4.49
CA ALA A 323 9.73 11.64 4.37
C ALA A 323 10.22 12.74 3.37
N ARG A 324 9.34 13.25 2.51
CA ARG A 324 9.66 14.40 1.64
C ARG A 324 9.54 15.74 2.36
N LEU A 325 8.75 15.82 3.45
CA LEU A 325 8.48 17.07 4.15
C LEU A 325 9.75 17.79 4.64
N PRO A 326 10.73 17.12 5.30
CA PRO A 326 11.95 17.78 5.73
C PRO A 326 12.72 18.43 4.57
N VAL A 327 12.82 17.71 3.44
CA VAL A 327 13.48 18.23 2.23
C VAL A 327 12.74 19.47 1.69
N TYR A 328 11.41 19.35 1.56
CA TYR A 328 10.59 20.49 1.09
C TYR A 328 10.69 21.68 2.04
N SER A 329 10.66 21.46 3.34
CA SER A 329 10.72 22.54 4.34
C SER A 329 12.02 23.32 4.25
N ILE A 330 13.17 22.63 4.12
CA ILE A 330 14.46 23.27 3.99
C ILE A 330 14.56 24.06 2.67
N ILE A 331 14.24 23.43 1.54
CA ILE A 331 14.37 24.09 0.23
C ILE A 331 13.39 25.26 0.09
N ILE A 332 12.14 25.10 0.53
CA ILE A 332 11.14 26.18 0.57
C ILE A 332 11.63 27.31 1.51
N GLY A 333 12.22 26.94 2.66
CA GLY A 333 12.80 27.91 3.61
C GLY A 333 13.96 28.72 3.03
N LEU A 334 14.77 28.11 2.15
CA LEU A 334 15.90 28.75 1.48
C LEU A 334 15.47 29.71 0.38
N VAL A 335 14.51 29.30 -0.44
CA VAL A 335 14.23 29.92 -1.75
C VAL A 335 12.99 30.83 -1.71
N ILE A 336 11.98 30.48 -0.88
CA ILE A 336 10.72 31.23 -0.86
C ILE A 336 10.76 32.31 0.23
N PRO A 337 10.48 33.60 -0.14
CA PRO A 337 10.51 34.71 0.80
C PRO A 337 9.39 34.59 1.85
N ASN A 338 9.66 35.15 3.05
CA ASN A 338 8.68 35.24 4.14
C ASN A 338 7.65 36.35 3.84
N LYS A 339 6.73 36.08 2.91
CA LYS A 339 5.60 36.99 2.59
C LYS A 339 4.28 36.28 2.87
N PHE A 340 3.23 37.04 3.10
CA PHE A 340 1.89 36.53 3.34
C PHE A 340 0.95 37.00 2.22
N PHE A 341 0.06 36.09 1.79
CA PHE A 341 -1.01 36.38 0.86
C PHE A 341 -2.34 36.03 1.53
N VAL A 342 -3.21 37.02 1.76
CA VAL A 342 -4.51 36.82 2.45
C VAL A 342 -4.37 36.05 3.78
N GLY A 343 -3.32 36.33 4.58
CA GLY A 343 -3.08 35.69 5.87
C GLY A 343 -2.37 34.30 5.81
N ILE A 344 -2.10 33.75 4.61
CA ILE A 344 -1.41 32.50 4.42
C ILE A 344 0.04 32.78 3.97
N SER A 345 1.01 32.10 4.59
CA SER A 345 2.42 32.20 4.20
C SER A 345 2.66 31.60 2.81
N TYR A 346 3.47 32.27 1.97
CA TYR A 346 3.90 31.72 0.67
C TYR A 346 4.58 30.34 0.82
N LYS A 347 5.27 30.10 1.92
CA LYS A 347 5.88 28.80 2.22
C LYS A 347 4.85 27.69 2.38
N ALA A 348 3.77 27.96 3.11
CA ALA A 348 2.67 27.00 3.28
C ALA A 348 1.95 26.73 1.96
N LEU A 349 1.77 27.78 1.14
CA LEU A 349 1.12 27.64 -0.17
C LEU A 349 1.99 26.83 -1.15
N ALA A 350 3.31 27.01 -1.13
CA ALA A 350 4.24 26.21 -1.91
C ALA A 350 4.25 24.73 -1.47
N LEU A 351 4.23 24.48 -0.16
CA LEU A 351 4.15 23.12 0.36
C LEU A 351 2.86 22.44 -0.10
N MET A 352 1.73 23.12 0.02
CA MET A 352 0.44 22.62 -0.45
C MET A 352 0.45 22.34 -1.96
N ALA A 353 1.05 23.23 -2.75
CA ALA A 353 1.19 23.03 -4.19
C ALA A 353 1.98 21.76 -4.52
N MET A 354 3.05 21.44 -3.77
CA MET A 354 3.83 20.21 -3.97
C MET A 354 3.02 18.95 -3.70
N TYR A 355 2.08 18.97 -2.75
CA TYR A 355 1.14 17.85 -2.54
C TYR A 355 0.19 17.68 -3.71
N PHE A 356 -0.38 18.78 -4.22
CA PHE A 356 -1.24 18.73 -5.40
C PHE A 356 -0.48 18.25 -6.65
N VAL A 357 0.75 18.73 -6.86
CA VAL A 357 1.61 18.26 -7.95
C VAL A 357 1.79 16.74 -7.90
N GLY A 358 2.09 16.17 -6.72
CA GLY A 358 2.22 14.72 -6.54
C GLY A 358 0.92 13.97 -6.89
N PHE A 359 -0.22 14.45 -6.39
CA PHE A 359 -1.53 13.85 -6.64
C PHE A 359 -1.92 13.89 -8.13
N PHE A 360 -1.83 15.06 -8.77
CA PHE A 360 -2.17 15.18 -10.20
C PHE A 360 -1.22 14.36 -11.08
N THR A 361 0.06 14.31 -10.75
CA THR A 361 1.02 13.46 -11.48
C THR A 361 0.69 11.99 -11.34
N ALA A 362 0.26 11.51 -10.17
CA ALA A 362 -0.21 10.14 -9.98
C ALA A 362 -1.42 9.81 -10.89
N LEU A 363 -2.38 10.74 -11.02
CA LEU A 363 -3.53 10.57 -11.91
C LEU A 363 -3.12 10.56 -13.40
N ILE A 364 -2.23 11.47 -13.82
CA ILE A 364 -1.73 11.53 -15.20
C ILE A 364 -0.94 10.26 -15.53
N ALA A 365 -0.05 9.83 -14.63
CA ALA A 365 0.70 8.59 -14.79
C ALA A 365 -0.23 7.37 -14.90
N SER A 366 -1.32 7.35 -14.12
CA SER A 366 -2.34 6.32 -14.19
C SER A 366 -3.02 6.28 -15.57
N LEU A 367 -3.38 7.42 -16.14
CA LEU A 367 -3.95 7.51 -17.49
C LEU A 367 -2.99 6.96 -18.56
N ILE A 368 -1.70 7.28 -18.45
CA ILE A 368 -0.67 6.78 -19.37
C ILE A 368 -0.54 5.26 -19.22
N LEU A 369 -0.41 4.76 -18.01
CA LEU A 369 -0.27 3.32 -17.74
C LEU A 369 -1.53 2.54 -18.15
N LYS A 370 -2.73 3.11 -18.00
CA LYS A 370 -3.99 2.52 -18.49
C LYS A 370 -3.95 2.19 -19.98
N LYS A 371 -3.31 3.07 -20.79
CA LYS A 371 -3.15 2.87 -22.24
C LYS A 371 -2.06 1.84 -22.58
N ILE A 372 -0.97 1.83 -21.82
CA ILE A 372 0.19 0.95 -22.04
C ILE A 372 -0.12 -0.49 -21.62
N ILE A 373 -0.74 -0.68 -20.46
CA ILE A 373 -1.04 -1.99 -19.90
C ILE A 373 -2.39 -2.47 -20.46
N LYS A 374 -2.33 -3.31 -21.49
CA LYS A 374 -3.54 -3.93 -22.07
C LYS A 374 -3.94 -5.14 -21.23
N SER A 375 -5.21 -5.22 -20.83
CA SER A 375 -5.83 -6.40 -20.19
C SER A 375 -7.22 -6.59 -20.74
N LYS A 376 -7.59 -7.83 -21.00
CA LYS A 376 -8.96 -8.22 -21.37
C LYS A 376 -9.77 -8.38 -20.07
N GLY A 377 -10.80 -7.58 -19.90
CA GLY A 377 -11.77 -7.69 -18.80
C GLY A 377 -12.22 -6.33 -18.27
N ALA A 378 -13.52 -6.11 -18.23
CA ALA A 378 -14.11 -4.98 -17.53
C ALA A 378 -14.12 -5.30 -16.03
N SER A 379 -13.61 -4.38 -15.23
CA SER A 379 -13.73 -4.46 -13.77
C SER A 379 -15.07 -3.86 -13.36
N PHE A 380 -15.87 -4.66 -12.66
CA PHE A 380 -17.08 -4.19 -12.01
C PHE A 380 -16.85 -4.22 -10.50
N LEU A 381 -16.93 -3.07 -9.86
CA LEU A 381 -16.92 -3.00 -8.40
C LEU A 381 -18.35 -3.34 -7.91
N VAL A 382 -18.51 -4.58 -7.46
CA VAL A 382 -19.71 -4.98 -6.70
C VAL A 382 -19.30 -4.94 -5.23
N MET A 383 -19.91 -4.06 -4.46
CA MET A 383 -19.54 -3.86 -3.07
C MET A 383 -20.79 -3.72 -2.21
N ASP A 384 -20.91 -4.61 -1.25
CA ASP A 384 -21.88 -4.45 -0.17
C ASP A 384 -21.33 -3.43 0.83
N LEU A 385 -22.15 -2.44 1.19
CA LEU A 385 -21.81 -1.48 2.23
C LEU A 385 -22.14 -2.10 3.59
N PRO A 386 -21.11 -2.53 4.38
CA PRO A 386 -21.35 -3.10 5.70
C PRO A 386 -21.94 -2.05 6.63
N SER A 387 -22.71 -2.46 7.64
CA SER A 387 -23.16 -1.54 8.70
C SER A 387 -21.96 -0.99 9.47
N TYR A 388 -22.08 0.24 9.98
CA TYR A 388 -21.06 0.80 10.87
C TYR A 388 -20.93 -0.03 12.14
N LYS A 389 -19.68 -0.21 12.57
CA LYS A 389 -19.30 -0.99 13.74
C LYS A 389 -18.40 -0.16 14.64
N MET A 390 -18.49 -0.39 15.94
CA MET A 390 -17.48 0.12 16.87
C MET A 390 -16.19 -0.69 16.67
N PRO A 391 -15.04 -0.03 16.42
CA PRO A 391 -13.76 -0.71 16.28
C PRO A 391 -13.33 -1.36 17.61
N LEU A 392 -12.60 -2.48 17.53
CA LEU A 392 -12.03 -3.18 18.69
C LEU A 392 -10.58 -2.72 18.91
N PHE A 393 -10.40 -1.65 19.62
CA PHE A 393 -9.12 -0.97 19.84
C PHE A 393 -7.95 -1.90 20.20
N GLY A 394 -8.17 -2.92 21.04
CA GLY A 394 -7.09 -3.82 21.48
C GLY A 394 -6.66 -4.85 20.42
N TYR A 395 -7.59 -5.31 19.58
CA TYR A 395 -7.29 -6.27 18.52
C TYR A 395 -6.53 -5.60 17.37
N ASP A 396 -6.97 -4.42 16.98
CA ASP A 396 -6.36 -3.62 15.91
C ASP A 396 -4.92 -3.25 16.29
N PHE A 397 -4.64 -2.94 17.55
CA PHE A 397 -3.29 -2.63 18.02
C PHE A 397 -2.31 -3.81 17.86
N LYS A 398 -2.74 -5.06 18.12
CA LYS A 398 -1.88 -6.25 17.91
C LYS A 398 -1.52 -6.45 16.44
N ILE A 399 -2.49 -6.22 15.54
CA ILE A 399 -2.25 -6.33 14.10
C ILE A 399 -1.23 -5.28 13.65
N VAL A 400 -1.40 -4.06 14.10
CA VAL A 400 -0.48 -2.94 13.80
C VAL A 400 0.93 -3.25 14.28
N LEU A 401 1.09 -3.72 15.51
CA LEU A 401 2.41 -4.08 16.05
C LEU A 401 3.10 -5.15 15.20
N GLY A 402 2.36 -6.16 14.74
CA GLY A 402 2.85 -7.16 13.80
C GLY A 402 3.32 -6.56 12.46
N LYS A 403 2.58 -5.57 11.94
CA LYS A 403 2.95 -4.88 10.70
C LYS A 403 4.16 -3.97 10.84
N VAL A 404 4.29 -3.28 11.96
CA VAL A 404 5.48 -2.48 12.29
C VAL A 404 6.70 -3.40 12.40
N TRP A 405 6.56 -4.56 13.05
CA TRP A 405 7.63 -5.54 13.11
C TRP A 405 8.03 -6.10 11.74
N GLU A 406 7.05 -6.38 10.87
CA GLU A 406 7.31 -6.79 9.47
C GLU A 406 8.06 -5.69 8.69
N PHE A 407 7.77 -4.41 8.95
CA PHE A 407 8.53 -3.28 8.38
C PHE A 407 9.97 -3.26 8.88
N VAL A 408 10.20 -3.30 10.19
CA VAL A 408 11.55 -3.24 10.79
C VAL A 408 12.41 -4.41 10.31
N THR A 409 11.86 -5.63 10.28
CA THR A 409 12.60 -6.83 9.88
C THR A 409 12.74 -6.99 8.36
N GLY A 410 11.83 -6.42 7.58
CA GLY A 410 11.85 -6.47 6.11
C GLY A 410 12.61 -5.32 5.48
N ALA A 411 12.02 -4.13 5.47
CA ALA A 411 12.63 -2.94 4.88
C ALA A 411 13.84 -2.44 5.67
N GLY A 412 13.80 -2.59 7.00
CA GLY A 412 14.88 -2.15 7.88
C GLY A 412 16.24 -2.81 7.58
N LYS A 413 16.26 -4.10 7.24
CA LYS A 413 17.52 -4.79 6.85
C LYS A 413 18.19 -4.14 5.64
N ILE A 414 17.39 -3.70 4.68
CA ILE A 414 17.89 -3.05 3.46
C ILE A 414 18.46 -1.68 3.78
N ILE A 415 17.73 -0.88 4.57
CA ILE A 415 18.17 0.45 5.02
C ILE A 415 19.49 0.32 5.81
N PHE A 416 19.56 -0.63 6.72
CA PHE A 416 20.74 -0.89 7.54
C PHE A 416 21.95 -1.25 6.69
N LEU A 417 21.80 -2.16 5.71
CA LEU A 417 22.89 -2.53 4.80
C LEU A 417 23.39 -1.31 4.02
N PHE A 418 22.48 -0.51 3.47
CA PHE A 418 22.87 0.69 2.74
C PHE A 418 23.50 1.76 3.62
N SER A 419 23.09 1.89 4.88
CA SER A 419 23.72 2.80 5.84
C SER A 419 25.20 2.46 6.04
N ILE A 420 25.52 1.17 6.17
CA ILE A 420 26.91 0.69 6.27
C ILE A 420 27.69 0.99 4.98
N VAL A 421 27.07 0.75 3.81
CA VAL A 421 27.70 1.03 2.52
C VAL A 421 28.02 2.52 2.35
N ILE A 422 27.08 3.40 2.71
CA ILE A 422 27.30 4.86 2.66
C ILE A 422 28.40 5.27 3.62
N TRP A 423 28.36 4.77 4.87
CA TRP A 423 29.43 5.02 5.82
C TRP A 423 30.79 4.61 5.23
N PHE A 424 30.89 3.44 4.62
CA PHE A 424 32.13 2.94 4.02
C PHE A 424 32.68 3.91 2.95
N PHE A 425 31.85 4.34 2.00
CA PHE A 425 32.25 5.30 0.96
C PHE A 425 32.49 6.73 1.49
N SER A 426 31.89 7.08 2.60
CA SER A 426 32.11 8.35 3.29
C SER A 426 33.41 8.35 4.10
N TYR A 427 33.78 7.19 4.68
CA TYR A 427 34.95 7.03 5.55
C TYR A 427 36.25 6.88 4.78
N ILE A 428 36.22 6.24 3.61
CA ILE A 428 37.40 5.97 2.78
C ILE A 428 37.53 7.04 1.68
N GLY A 429 38.76 7.56 1.51
CA GLY A 429 39.10 8.51 0.45
C GLY A 429 40.28 8.04 -0.40
N PRO A 430 40.47 8.61 -1.62
CA PRO A 430 41.68 8.36 -2.43
C PRO A 430 42.92 8.91 -1.77
N LYS A 431 44.07 8.26 -2.00
CA LYS A 431 45.39 8.67 -1.53
C LYS A 431 45.66 10.15 -1.81
N GLN A 432 46.01 10.88 -0.79
CA GLN A 432 46.61 12.20 -0.89
C GLN A 432 48.02 12.10 -0.29
N ASN A 433 49.06 12.16 -1.15
CA ASN A 433 50.48 12.05 -0.85
C ASN A 433 50.92 10.81 -0.04
N ASP A 434 51.61 9.90 -0.73
CA ASP A 434 52.57 8.85 -0.27
C ASP A 434 52.41 8.13 1.10
N GLN A 435 51.30 8.26 1.79
CA GLN A 435 51.03 7.47 2.98
C GLN A 435 50.07 6.32 2.65
N GLU A 436 50.41 5.14 3.17
CA GLU A 436 49.63 3.91 3.09
C GLU A 436 48.16 4.12 3.41
N PHE A 437 47.33 3.20 2.94
CA PHE A 437 45.89 3.10 3.22
C PHE A 437 45.57 3.50 4.67
N VAL A 438 45.44 4.78 4.93
CA VAL A 438 45.08 5.27 6.26
C VAL A 438 43.60 5.45 6.28
N ALA A 439 42.95 4.58 7.01
CA ALA A 439 41.59 4.77 7.49
C ALA A 439 41.56 5.93 8.51
N THR A 440 41.87 7.14 8.08
CA THR A 440 41.75 8.35 8.90
C THR A 440 40.48 9.07 8.50
N ASN A 441 39.83 9.75 9.46
CA ASN A 441 38.72 10.69 9.26
C ASN A 441 39.01 11.64 8.08
N VAL A 442 38.77 11.15 6.87
CA VAL A 442 38.96 11.93 5.66
C VAL A 442 37.87 12.99 5.68
N LYS A 443 38.23 14.27 5.58
CA LYS A 443 37.21 15.32 5.35
C LYS A 443 36.32 14.88 4.22
N LEU A 444 35.03 15.01 4.39
CA LEU A 444 34.00 14.46 3.45
C LEU A 444 34.28 14.87 2.00
N ASP A 445 34.88 16.05 1.78
CA ASP A 445 35.28 16.60 0.47
C ASP A 445 36.28 15.72 -0.30
N HIS A 446 37.07 14.90 0.41
CA HIS A 446 38.09 14.00 -0.16
C HIS A 446 37.68 12.53 -0.13
N SER A 447 36.47 12.24 0.33
CA SER A 447 35.91 10.87 0.35
C SER A 447 35.59 10.34 -1.04
N TYR A 448 35.49 9.01 -1.16
CA TYR A 448 34.97 8.40 -2.39
C TYR A 448 33.54 8.84 -2.69
N LEU A 449 32.75 9.12 -1.66
CA LEU A 449 31.40 9.64 -1.81
C LEU A 449 31.41 11.03 -2.49
N ALA A 450 32.30 11.93 -2.09
CA ALA A 450 32.48 13.23 -2.75
C ALA A 450 32.99 13.08 -4.18
N LYS A 451 33.91 12.12 -4.43
CA LYS A 451 34.40 11.82 -5.80
C LYS A 451 33.27 11.31 -6.69
N MET A 452 32.38 10.47 -6.16
CA MET A 452 31.16 10.04 -6.88
C MET A 452 30.26 11.23 -7.18
N GLY A 453 30.03 12.15 -6.22
CA GLY A 453 29.29 13.39 -6.42
C GLY A 453 29.86 14.24 -7.57
N LYS A 454 31.19 14.49 -7.55
CA LYS A 454 31.91 15.21 -8.61
C LYS A 454 31.86 14.50 -9.97
N SER A 455 31.82 13.17 -9.99
CA SER A 455 31.67 12.40 -11.24
C SER A 455 30.28 12.53 -11.86
N ILE A 456 29.24 12.76 -11.04
CA ILE A 456 27.85 12.93 -11.50
C ILE A 456 27.57 14.42 -11.80
N GLU A 457 28.38 15.34 -11.30
CA GLU A 457 28.21 16.78 -11.49
C GLU A 457 27.94 17.20 -12.94
N PRO A 458 28.66 16.69 -13.98
CA PRO A 458 28.37 17.04 -15.36
C PRO A 458 26.94 16.70 -15.79
N ALA A 459 26.36 15.64 -15.24
CA ALA A 459 24.99 15.23 -15.55
C ALA A 459 23.93 16.07 -14.83
N ILE A 460 24.24 16.65 -13.67
CA ILE A 460 23.28 17.42 -12.86
C ILE A 460 23.47 18.94 -12.99
N THR A 461 24.61 19.42 -13.50
CA THR A 461 24.86 20.85 -13.79
C THR A 461 23.77 21.48 -14.69
N PRO A 462 23.22 20.79 -15.73
CA PRO A 462 22.12 21.33 -16.51
C PRO A 462 20.85 21.62 -15.72
N LEU A 463 20.66 21.00 -14.56
CA LEU A 463 19.56 21.23 -13.62
C LEU A 463 19.86 22.36 -12.63
N GLY A 464 21.07 22.94 -12.70
CA GLY A 464 21.54 23.96 -11.79
C GLY A 464 22.20 23.44 -10.50
N TYR A 465 22.41 22.13 -10.39
CA TYR A 465 22.94 21.47 -9.17
C TYR A 465 24.47 21.42 -9.19
N ASP A 466 25.05 21.50 -8.01
CA ASP A 466 26.48 21.31 -7.76
C ASP A 466 26.78 19.87 -7.26
N TRP A 467 28.05 19.56 -7.09
CA TRP A 467 28.47 18.25 -6.60
C TRP A 467 27.95 17.94 -5.18
N LYS A 468 27.77 18.96 -4.29
CA LYS A 468 27.22 18.78 -2.94
C LYS A 468 25.77 18.29 -3.01
N MET A 469 24.95 18.92 -3.86
CA MET A 469 23.60 18.46 -4.15
C MET A 469 23.61 17.05 -4.77
N GLY A 470 24.60 16.76 -5.63
CA GLY A 470 24.81 15.43 -6.21
C GLY A 470 25.03 14.36 -5.15
N VAL A 471 25.89 14.63 -4.17
CA VAL A 471 26.09 13.73 -3.00
C VAL A 471 24.80 13.57 -2.22
N GLY A 472 24.07 14.67 -1.94
CA GLY A 472 22.80 14.61 -1.24
C GLY A 472 21.74 13.78 -1.97
N ILE A 473 21.66 13.89 -3.31
CA ILE A 473 20.76 13.07 -4.13
C ILE A 473 21.16 11.58 -4.08
N LEU A 474 22.45 11.26 -4.15
CA LEU A 474 22.93 9.88 -4.05
C LEU A 474 22.60 9.26 -2.69
N THR A 475 22.87 9.97 -1.61
CA THR A 475 22.60 9.48 -0.26
C THR A 475 21.09 9.36 0.01
N SER A 476 20.29 10.28 -0.53
CA SER A 476 18.84 10.25 -0.41
C SER A 476 18.16 9.06 -1.12
N PHE A 477 18.90 8.34 -1.97
CA PHE A 477 18.38 7.12 -2.61
C PHE A 477 18.09 6.01 -1.60
N VAL A 478 18.78 5.98 -0.49
CA VAL A 478 18.51 5.03 0.62
C VAL A 478 17.24 5.40 1.36
N ALA A 479 17.21 6.66 1.84
CA ALA A 479 16.04 7.25 2.47
C ALA A 479 16.09 8.77 2.24
N ARG A 480 14.96 9.35 1.88
CA ARG A 480 14.87 10.75 1.40
C ARG A 480 15.34 11.78 2.41
N GLU A 481 15.07 11.55 3.68
CA GLU A 481 15.47 12.40 4.79
C GLU A 481 16.97 12.46 4.99
N VAL A 482 17.72 11.47 4.50
CA VAL A 482 19.20 11.46 4.54
C VAL A 482 19.78 12.64 3.75
N PHE A 483 19.06 13.15 2.75
CA PHE A 483 19.43 14.39 2.06
C PHE A 483 19.69 15.54 3.02
N VAL A 484 18.77 15.74 3.96
CA VAL A 484 18.85 16.81 4.96
C VAL A 484 20.08 16.63 5.86
N GLY A 485 20.29 15.40 6.37
CA GLY A 485 21.44 15.07 7.18
C GLY A 485 22.76 15.25 6.40
N THR A 486 22.81 14.82 5.15
CA THR A 486 23.98 14.99 4.28
C THR A 486 24.29 16.47 4.02
N MET A 487 23.25 17.28 3.69
CA MET A 487 23.42 18.72 3.52
C MET A 487 23.87 19.39 4.82
N SER A 488 23.26 19.01 5.94
CA SER A 488 23.70 19.50 7.25
C SER A 488 25.18 19.20 7.50
N THR A 489 25.62 17.95 7.26
CA THR A 489 27.03 17.57 7.43
C THR A 489 27.95 18.31 6.47
N LEU A 490 27.61 18.44 5.19
CA LEU A 490 28.42 19.14 4.19
C LEU A 490 28.59 20.64 4.50
N TYR A 491 27.59 21.27 5.11
CA TYR A 491 27.60 22.69 5.46
C TYR A 491 27.99 22.96 6.93
N SER A 492 28.06 21.91 7.81
CA SER A 492 28.44 22.05 9.23
C SER A 492 29.93 21.92 9.48
N LEU A 493 30.75 21.61 8.47
CA LEU A 493 32.16 21.24 8.58
C LEU A 493 33.06 22.27 9.32
N ASP A 494 32.49 23.34 9.88
CA ASP A 494 33.19 24.36 10.64
C ASP A 494 32.62 24.69 12.03
N ASP A 495 31.94 23.84 12.73
CA ASP A 495 31.44 23.97 14.10
C ASP A 495 30.00 23.46 14.28
N GLN A 496 29.73 22.88 15.46
CA GLN A 496 28.40 22.48 15.97
C GLN A 496 27.39 23.64 15.95
N ALA A 497 26.93 24.04 14.77
CA ALA A 497 26.05 25.17 14.60
C ALA A 497 24.57 24.70 14.63
N PRO A 498 23.66 25.38 15.36
CA PRO A 498 22.24 25.08 15.35
C PRO A 498 21.66 25.20 13.93
N GLU A 499 20.60 24.42 13.63
CA GLU A 499 19.98 24.30 12.28
C GLU A 499 19.74 25.63 11.56
N GLY A 500 19.40 26.71 12.27
CA GLY A 500 19.20 28.04 11.69
C GLY A 500 20.43 28.61 10.99
N LYS A 501 21.62 28.35 11.50
CA LYS A 501 22.89 28.81 10.90
C LYS A 501 23.27 28.01 9.65
N ILE A 502 22.82 26.76 9.52
CA ILE A 502 23.05 25.92 8.34
C ILE A 502 22.27 26.45 7.16
N ILE A 503 21.00 26.83 7.36
CA ILE A 503 20.16 27.44 6.32
C ILE A 503 20.78 28.75 5.82
N ASP A 504 21.35 29.57 6.70
CA ASP A 504 22.00 30.83 6.30
C ASP A 504 23.31 30.59 5.54
N LYS A 505 24.11 29.58 5.92
CA LYS A 505 25.30 29.16 5.14
C LYS A 505 24.90 28.67 3.74
N MET A 506 23.89 27.80 3.64
CA MET A 506 23.37 27.32 2.35
C MET A 506 22.84 28.48 1.48
N ARG A 507 22.16 29.48 2.08
CA ARG A 507 21.64 30.66 1.37
C ARG A 507 22.71 31.55 0.78
N ASN A 508 23.88 31.60 1.43
CA ASN A 508 24.99 32.47 1.05
C ASN A 508 26.07 31.73 0.23
N ASP A 509 25.90 30.43 -0.02
CA ASP A 509 26.84 29.66 -0.83
C ASP A 509 26.78 30.11 -2.30
N VAL A 510 27.96 30.37 -2.88
CA VAL A 510 28.12 30.86 -4.24
C VAL A 510 28.97 29.92 -5.07
N LYS A 511 28.59 29.73 -6.32
CA LYS A 511 29.36 28.99 -7.30
C LYS A 511 30.64 29.75 -7.67
N PRO A 512 31.65 29.08 -8.25
CA PRO A 512 32.85 29.76 -8.77
C PRO A 512 32.54 30.92 -9.72
N ASN A 513 31.38 30.89 -10.36
CA ASN A 513 30.89 31.96 -11.28
C ASN A 513 30.26 33.15 -10.56
N GLY A 514 30.23 33.19 -9.21
CA GLY A 514 29.59 34.24 -8.43
C GLY A 514 28.06 34.12 -8.30
N GLU A 515 27.43 33.13 -8.94
CA GLU A 515 26.00 32.89 -8.81
C GLU A 515 25.69 32.11 -7.52
N LYS A 516 24.52 32.38 -6.90
CA LYS A 516 24.08 31.61 -5.73
C LYS A 516 23.82 30.15 -6.11
N VAL A 517 24.35 29.22 -5.31
CA VAL A 517 24.09 27.77 -5.47
C VAL A 517 22.60 27.51 -5.35
N PHE A 518 21.93 28.05 -4.34
CA PHE A 518 20.50 27.95 -4.12
C PHE A 518 19.76 29.19 -4.68
N SER A 519 19.76 29.35 -6.02
CA SER A 519 18.92 30.32 -6.70
C SER A 519 17.44 29.90 -6.65
N PHE A 520 16.52 30.83 -6.96
CA PHE A 520 15.09 30.51 -7.07
C PHE A 520 14.84 29.38 -8.10
N ALA A 521 15.49 29.45 -9.26
CA ALA A 521 15.40 28.44 -10.29
C ALA A 521 15.90 27.08 -9.81
N THR A 522 17.07 27.03 -9.15
CA THR A 522 17.64 25.80 -8.58
C THR A 522 16.72 25.22 -7.50
N GLY A 523 16.18 26.07 -6.61
CA GLY A 523 15.30 25.61 -5.54
C GLY A 523 13.99 25.01 -6.04
N ILE A 524 13.33 25.63 -7.02
CA ILE A 524 12.12 25.05 -7.62
C ILE A 524 12.47 23.77 -8.38
N SER A 525 13.57 23.75 -9.14
CA SER A 525 14.04 22.56 -9.84
C SER A 525 14.22 21.36 -8.89
N ILE A 526 14.90 21.55 -7.75
CA ILE A 526 15.15 20.46 -6.79
C ILE A 526 13.85 19.99 -6.07
N LEU A 527 12.90 20.91 -5.82
CA LEU A 527 11.58 20.55 -5.30
C LEU A 527 10.85 19.59 -6.23
N PHE A 528 10.83 19.88 -7.54
CA PHE A 528 10.22 18.99 -8.54
C PHE A 528 11.02 17.69 -8.72
N PHE A 529 12.34 17.75 -8.62
CA PHE A 529 13.16 16.54 -8.63
C PHE A 529 12.75 15.59 -7.49
N PHE A 530 12.69 16.09 -6.25
CA PHE A 530 12.27 15.29 -5.10
C PHE A 530 10.79 14.91 -5.14
N ALA A 531 9.95 15.66 -5.85
CA ALA A 531 8.54 15.30 -6.05
C ALA A 531 8.39 14.03 -6.90
N PHE A 532 9.23 13.83 -7.91
CA PHE A 532 9.05 12.74 -8.87
C PHE A 532 10.09 11.64 -8.76
N ALA A 533 11.30 11.93 -8.31
CA ALA A 533 12.37 10.94 -8.25
C ALA A 533 12.02 9.76 -7.32
N MET A 534 12.42 8.57 -7.77
CA MET A 534 12.30 7.34 -6.99
C MET A 534 13.50 7.20 -6.05
N GLN A 535 13.44 7.90 -4.92
CA GLN A 535 14.52 7.94 -3.92
C GLN A 535 14.13 7.17 -2.66
N CYS A 536 13.84 5.88 -2.80
CA CYS A 536 13.58 5.00 -1.66
C CYS A 536 13.76 3.54 -2.09
N VAL A 537 14.91 2.96 -1.77
CA VAL A 537 15.25 1.56 -2.09
C VAL A 537 14.23 0.60 -1.48
N SER A 538 13.78 0.89 -0.25
CA SER A 538 12.77 0.07 0.42
C SER A 538 11.45 0.01 -0.34
N THR A 539 11.04 1.10 -0.99
CA THR A 539 9.84 1.11 -1.84
C THR A 539 10.04 0.21 -3.07
N LEU A 540 11.21 0.27 -3.72
CA LEU A 540 11.53 -0.62 -4.86
C LEU A 540 11.52 -2.08 -4.46
N ALA A 541 12.07 -2.41 -3.29
CA ALA A 541 12.04 -3.78 -2.75
C ALA A 541 10.61 -4.29 -2.55
N VAL A 542 9.70 -3.44 -2.04
CA VAL A 542 8.29 -3.79 -1.88
C VAL A 542 7.57 -3.90 -3.22
N VAL A 543 7.86 -3.01 -4.18
CA VAL A 543 7.34 -3.13 -5.55
C VAL A 543 7.74 -4.46 -6.18
N TYR A 544 8.99 -4.88 -6.04
CA TYR A 544 9.44 -6.20 -6.50
C TYR A 544 8.69 -7.33 -5.80
N LYS A 545 8.55 -7.27 -4.47
CA LYS A 545 7.84 -8.28 -3.67
C LYS A 545 6.38 -8.43 -4.11
N GLU A 546 5.69 -7.33 -4.41
CA GLU A 546 4.27 -7.33 -4.78
C GLU A 546 4.02 -7.64 -6.27
N THR A 547 4.92 -7.23 -7.15
CA THR A 547 4.81 -7.49 -8.60
C THR A 547 5.49 -8.79 -9.03
N LYS A 548 6.43 -9.31 -8.23
CA LYS A 548 7.32 -10.43 -8.54
C LYS A 548 8.03 -10.28 -9.90
N SER A 549 8.32 -9.03 -10.30
CA SER A 549 8.85 -8.72 -11.62
C SER A 549 9.90 -7.62 -11.56
N TRP A 550 11.13 -7.95 -11.91
CA TRP A 550 12.21 -6.97 -12.09
C TRP A 550 11.91 -5.94 -13.17
N LYS A 551 11.17 -6.34 -14.23
CA LYS A 551 10.79 -5.44 -15.33
C LYS A 551 10.02 -4.22 -14.82
N TRP A 552 9.01 -4.40 -13.99
CA TRP A 552 8.20 -3.31 -13.45
C TRP A 552 8.95 -2.49 -12.41
N THR A 553 9.80 -3.12 -11.60
CA THR A 553 10.63 -2.44 -10.61
C THR A 553 11.65 -1.51 -11.29
N ILE A 554 12.34 -2.01 -12.32
CA ILE A 554 13.30 -1.24 -13.11
C ILE A 554 12.58 -0.14 -13.90
N ALA A 555 11.45 -0.45 -14.54
CA ALA A 555 10.66 0.54 -15.27
C ALA A 555 10.19 1.68 -14.34
N GLN A 556 9.84 1.39 -13.10
CA GLN A 556 9.47 2.40 -12.12
C GLN A 556 10.66 3.26 -11.71
N LEU A 557 11.82 2.66 -11.42
CA LEU A 557 13.03 3.38 -11.06
C LEU A 557 13.42 4.38 -12.16
N PHE A 558 13.60 3.90 -13.39
CA PHE A 558 14.03 4.74 -14.49
C PHE A 558 12.93 5.68 -14.98
N GLY A 559 11.68 5.25 -14.98
CA GLY A 559 10.54 6.09 -15.37
C GLY A 559 10.34 7.29 -14.43
N MET A 560 10.36 7.07 -13.12
CA MET A 560 10.21 8.14 -12.14
C MET A 560 11.44 9.04 -12.09
N SER A 561 12.65 8.46 -12.08
CA SER A 561 13.89 9.25 -12.05
C SER A 561 14.10 10.04 -13.35
N GLY A 562 13.75 9.45 -14.51
CA GLY A 562 13.76 10.14 -15.79
C GLY A 562 12.76 11.29 -15.87
N LEU A 563 11.53 11.07 -15.38
CA LEU A 563 10.54 12.15 -15.27
C LEU A 563 11.03 13.27 -14.35
N ALA A 564 11.62 12.93 -13.20
CA ALA A 564 12.21 13.90 -12.29
C ALA A 564 13.30 14.73 -12.95
N TYR A 565 14.21 14.08 -13.67
CA TYR A 565 15.30 14.75 -14.38
C TYR A 565 14.77 15.70 -15.46
N ILE A 566 13.86 15.22 -16.32
CA ILE A 566 13.31 16.01 -17.44
C ILE A 566 12.52 17.23 -16.90
N THR A 567 11.66 17.02 -15.91
CA THR A 567 10.85 18.12 -15.34
C THR A 567 11.72 19.16 -14.66
N SER A 568 12.73 18.74 -13.89
CA SER A 568 13.67 19.62 -13.22
C SER A 568 14.52 20.41 -14.22
N LEU A 569 14.95 19.76 -15.31
CA LEU A 569 15.69 20.41 -16.41
C LEU A 569 14.83 21.51 -17.05
N ILE A 570 13.61 21.18 -17.44
CA ILE A 570 12.69 22.13 -18.07
C ILE A 570 12.44 23.33 -17.15
N ILE A 571 12.14 23.07 -15.88
CA ILE A 571 11.86 24.13 -14.89
C ILE A 571 13.08 25.02 -14.68
N TYR A 572 14.27 24.43 -14.53
CA TYR A 572 15.49 25.20 -14.36
C TYR A 572 15.78 26.09 -15.57
N GLN A 573 15.65 25.57 -16.79
CA GLN A 573 15.91 26.32 -18.00
C GLN A 573 14.87 27.46 -18.27
N ILE A 574 13.62 27.28 -17.82
CA ILE A 574 12.58 28.33 -17.93
C ILE A 574 12.79 29.42 -16.89
N LEU A 575 13.27 29.10 -15.70
CA LEU A 575 13.39 30.04 -14.59
C LEU A 575 14.78 30.70 -14.48
N LYS A 576 15.78 30.17 -15.18
CA LYS A 576 17.12 30.73 -15.28
C LYS A 576 17.09 32.00 -16.13
#